data_c461f984873b4a8304859befafbdb415
#
_entry.id   c461f984873b4a8304859befafbdb415
#
_cell.length_a   1.000
_cell.length_b   1.000
_cell.length_c   1.000
_cell.angle_alpha   90.00
_cell.angle_beta   90.00
_cell.angle_gamma   90.00
#
_symmetry.space_group_name_H-M   'P 1'
#
loop_
_entity.id
_entity.type
_entity.pdbx_description
1 polymer ?
#
loop_
_entity_poly.entity_id
_entity_poly.type
_entity_poly.pdbx_seq_one_letter_code
_entity_poly.pdbx_strand_id
1 'polypeptide(L)'
;MTAPVITYESKDQIATITINRPEKMNALSNQLVLELREAFQRLQESDDRVCVLTAAGDRAFSVGADLKDPPRNPDLWECMPGVGVMLDKPVIAAIHGYCVGGAYCLVQFSDLAVADETADFFYPEAQIGFCGGLIA
;
A
#
# COMPACT_ATOMS: atom_id res chain seq x y z
N MET A 1 23.06 2.41 -4.08
CA MET A 1 21.78 1.65 -4.01
C MET A 1 20.90 2.27 -2.94
N THR A 2 19.70 2.62 -3.31
CA THR A 2 18.68 3.02 -2.34
C THR A 2 18.18 1.77 -1.59
N ALA A 3 17.90 1.89 -0.29
CA ALA A 3 17.27 0.81 0.46
C ALA A 3 15.89 0.49 -0.14
N PRO A 4 15.45 -0.78 -0.11
CA PRO A 4 14.13 -1.14 -0.62
C PRO A 4 13.04 -0.45 0.19
N VAL A 5 12.07 0.12 -0.52
CA VAL A 5 10.91 0.79 0.11
C VAL A 5 9.74 -0.18 0.30
N ILE A 6 9.85 -1.39 -0.23
CA ILE A 6 8.97 -2.53 0.02
C ILE A 6 9.82 -3.71 0.46
N THR A 7 9.40 -4.42 1.50
CA THR A 7 9.99 -5.71 1.86
C THR A 7 8.98 -6.82 1.67
N TYR A 8 9.46 -8.01 1.37
CA TYR A 8 8.66 -9.21 1.15
C TYR A 8 9.25 -10.37 1.95
N GLU A 9 8.49 -10.87 2.89
CA GLU A 9 8.85 -12.06 3.68
C GLU A 9 7.82 -13.15 3.45
N SER A 10 8.27 -14.40 3.37
CA SER A 10 7.41 -15.58 3.24
C SER A 10 7.71 -16.53 4.38
N LYS A 11 6.67 -16.92 5.09
CA LYS A 11 6.74 -17.92 6.15
C LYS A 11 5.43 -18.71 6.21
N ASP A 12 5.55 -20.03 6.25
CA ASP A 12 4.40 -20.93 6.36
C ASP A 12 3.31 -20.68 5.29
N GLN A 13 3.73 -20.37 4.06
CA GLN A 13 2.86 -20.01 2.92
C GLN A 13 2.04 -18.72 3.16
N ILE A 14 2.52 -17.84 4.01
CA ILE A 14 1.97 -16.50 4.24
C ILE A 14 3.03 -15.48 3.81
N ALA A 15 2.70 -14.66 2.85
CA ALA A 15 3.51 -13.50 2.48
C ALA A 15 3.22 -12.33 3.41
N THR A 16 4.26 -11.65 3.86
CA THR A 16 4.15 -10.34 4.50
C THR A 16 4.83 -9.31 3.61
N ILE A 17 4.04 -8.41 3.04
CA ILE A 17 4.52 -7.27 2.26
C ILE A 17 4.46 -6.04 3.15
N THR A 18 5.61 -5.41 3.38
CA THR A 18 5.70 -4.25 4.27
C THR A 18 6.12 -3.01 3.49
N ILE A 19 5.33 -1.96 3.55
CA ILE A 19 5.70 -0.62 3.09
C ILE A 19 6.77 -0.10 4.06
N ASN A 20 7.97 0.19 3.56
CA ASN A 20 9.15 0.44 4.39
C ASN A 20 9.80 1.79 4.06
N ARG A 21 9.07 2.87 4.37
CA ARG A 21 9.51 4.25 4.19
C ARG A 21 9.04 5.13 5.37
N PRO A 22 9.26 4.67 6.63
CA PRO A 22 8.68 5.29 7.82
C PRO A 22 9.12 6.75 8.04
N GLU A 23 10.32 7.12 7.61
CA GLU A 23 10.85 8.49 7.69
C GLU A 23 10.07 9.50 6.82
N LYS A 24 9.32 9.01 5.83
CA LYS A 24 8.38 9.76 4.98
C LYS A 24 6.93 9.39 5.26
N MET A 25 6.64 8.84 6.44
CA MET A 25 5.31 8.35 6.81
C MET A 25 4.70 7.42 5.75
N ASN A 26 5.55 6.61 5.13
CA ASN A 26 5.17 5.65 4.09
C ASN A 26 4.43 6.26 2.89
N ALA A 27 4.78 7.52 2.53
CA ALA A 27 4.21 8.19 1.36
C ALA A 27 4.51 7.43 0.06
N LEU A 28 3.48 7.31 -0.78
CA LEU A 28 3.51 6.54 -2.04
C LEU A 28 4.23 7.32 -3.13
N SER A 29 5.51 7.00 -3.33
CA SER A 29 6.36 7.52 -4.40
C SER A 29 6.32 6.64 -5.65
N ASN A 30 6.90 7.11 -6.78
CA ASN A 30 7.05 6.28 -7.97
C ASN A 30 7.79 4.97 -7.68
N GLN A 31 8.90 5.03 -6.94
CA GLN A 31 9.66 3.83 -6.55
C GLN A 31 8.79 2.86 -5.74
N LEU A 32 8.03 3.36 -4.76
CA LEU A 32 7.19 2.54 -3.91
C LEU A 32 6.09 1.84 -4.70
N VAL A 33 5.42 2.55 -5.60
CA VAL A 33 4.38 1.97 -6.47
C VAL A 33 4.96 0.85 -7.34
N LEU A 34 6.15 1.08 -7.93
CA LEU A 34 6.83 0.06 -8.74
C LEU A 34 7.17 -1.18 -7.92
N GLU A 35 7.86 -1.00 -6.79
CA GLU A 35 8.26 -2.13 -5.92
C GLU A 35 7.06 -2.88 -5.32
N LEU A 36 5.97 -2.17 -4.98
CA LEU A 36 4.74 -2.80 -4.48
C LEU A 36 4.07 -3.65 -5.56
N ARG A 37 4.00 -3.14 -6.80
CA ARG A 37 3.52 -3.90 -7.95
C ARG A 37 4.35 -5.17 -8.16
N GLU A 38 5.68 -5.07 -8.13
CA GLU A 38 6.58 -6.22 -8.25
C GLU A 38 6.39 -7.23 -7.11
N ALA A 39 6.16 -6.74 -5.87
CA ALA A 39 5.89 -7.59 -4.73
C ALA A 39 4.57 -8.39 -4.91
N PHE A 40 3.51 -7.78 -5.41
CA PHE A 40 2.27 -8.50 -5.72
C PHE A 40 2.41 -9.47 -6.91
N GLN A 41 3.20 -9.14 -7.91
CA GLN A 41 3.52 -10.08 -8.99
C GLN A 41 4.28 -11.30 -8.46
N ARG A 42 5.28 -11.07 -7.60
CA ARG A 42 5.99 -12.15 -6.90
C ARG A 42 5.03 -13.01 -6.07
N LEU A 43 4.10 -12.40 -5.34
CA LEU A 43 3.06 -13.11 -4.58
C LEU A 43 2.26 -14.04 -5.51
N GLN A 44 1.78 -13.53 -6.65
CA GLN A 44 1.00 -14.31 -7.61
C GLN A 44 1.75 -15.56 -8.08
N GLU A 45 3.06 -15.43 -8.33
CA GLU A 45 3.92 -16.50 -8.83
C GLU A 45 4.45 -17.44 -7.74
N SER A 46 4.33 -17.07 -6.46
CA SER A 46 4.86 -17.82 -5.31
C SER A 46 3.94 -18.98 -4.88
N ASP A 47 4.42 -19.79 -3.94
CA ASP A 47 3.61 -20.80 -3.25
C ASP A 47 2.84 -20.23 -2.04
N ASP A 48 3.00 -18.93 -1.75
CA ASP A 48 2.23 -18.27 -0.70
C ASP A 48 0.75 -18.24 -1.05
N ARG A 49 -0.09 -18.45 -0.05
CA ARG A 49 -1.55 -18.61 -0.20
C ARG A 49 -2.34 -17.36 0.15
N VAL A 50 -1.72 -16.46 0.89
CA VAL A 50 -2.32 -15.24 1.41
C VAL A 50 -1.24 -14.20 1.66
N CYS A 51 -1.59 -12.93 1.54
CA CYS A 51 -0.72 -11.82 1.85
C CYS A 51 -1.25 -10.98 3.01
N VAL A 52 -0.37 -10.60 3.93
CA VAL A 52 -0.58 -9.51 4.87
C VAL A 52 0.16 -8.29 4.33
N LEU A 53 -0.56 -7.23 4.00
CA LEU A 53 -0.02 -5.94 3.62
C LEU A 53 0.02 -5.03 4.83
N THR A 54 1.19 -4.60 5.24
CA THR A 54 1.39 -3.72 6.40
C THR A 54 2.43 -2.64 6.11
N ALA A 55 2.82 -1.87 7.12
CA ALA A 55 3.79 -0.81 6.98
C ALA A 55 4.75 -0.75 8.18
N ALA A 56 5.97 -0.30 7.93
CA ALA A 56 6.99 -0.10 8.95
C ALA A 56 6.77 1.21 9.73
N GLY A 57 7.29 1.24 10.95
CA GLY A 57 7.12 2.37 11.87
C GLY A 57 5.78 2.32 12.61
N ASP A 58 5.55 3.30 13.46
CA ASP A 58 4.40 3.35 14.37
C ASP A 58 3.42 4.50 14.07
N ARG A 59 3.78 5.40 13.13
CA ARG A 59 3.03 6.64 12.89
C ARG A 59 1.98 6.54 11.79
N ALA A 60 2.25 5.76 10.77
CA ALA A 60 1.38 5.70 9.60
C ALA A 60 1.50 4.35 8.85
N PHE A 61 0.37 3.82 8.46
CA PHE A 61 0.31 2.84 7.39
C PHE A 61 0.79 3.48 6.08
N SER A 62 0.17 4.59 5.67
CA SER A 62 0.68 5.48 4.62
C SER A 62 -0.13 6.79 4.61
N VAL A 63 0.53 7.90 4.28
CA VAL A 63 -0.11 9.21 4.14
C VAL A 63 -0.54 9.53 2.70
N GLY A 64 -0.61 8.52 1.84
CA GLY A 64 -1.01 8.70 0.45
C GLY A 64 0.13 9.15 -0.47
N ALA A 65 -0.20 9.74 -1.61
CA ALA A 65 0.78 10.11 -2.63
C ALA A 65 1.87 11.04 -2.08
N ASP A 66 3.12 10.75 -2.42
CA ASP A 66 4.24 11.64 -2.12
C ASP A 66 4.13 12.90 -2.97
N LEU A 67 3.88 14.04 -2.34
CA LEU A 67 3.68 15.31 -3.05
C LEU A 67 4.96 15.83 -3.73
N LYS A 68 6.13 15.31 -3.33
CA LYS A 68 7.42 15.67 -3.92
C LYS A 68 7.85 14.73 -5.06
N ASP A 69 7.36 13.50 -5.03
CA ASP A 69 7.59 12.47 -6.04
C ASP A 69 6.29 11.69 -6.28
N PRO A 70 5.24 12.36 -6.79
CA PRO A 70 3.94 11.73 -6.96
C PRO A 70 4.01 10.61 -7.99
N PRO A 71 3.34 9.47 -7.73
CA PRO A 71 3.32 8.35 -8.65
C PRO A 71 2.59 8.74 -9.95
N ARG A 72 3.32 8.76 -11.06
CA ARG A 72 2.81 9.14 -12.39
C ARG A 72 3.12 8.10 -13.45
N ASN A 73 4.23 7.36 -13.27
CA ASN A 73 4.65 6.31 -14.18
C ASN A 73 5.61 5.36 -13.44
N PRO A 74 5.10 4.23 -12.90
CA PRO A 74 3.70 3.80 -12.96
C PRO A 74 2.75 4.68 -12.17
N ASP A 75 1.49 4.72 -12.61
CA ASP A 75 0.41 5.35 -11.87
C ASP A 75 0.08 4.54 -10.61
N LEU A 76 -0.50 5.20 -9.59
CA LEU A 76 -0.92 4.56 -8.34
C LEU A 76 -1.80 3.32 -8.58
N TRP A 77 -2.63 3.34 -9.60
CA TRP A 77 -3.52 2.22 -9.94
C TRP A 77 -2.79 0.95 -10.36
N GLU A 78 -1.59 1.08 -10.88
CA GLU A 78 -0.80 -0.05 -11.36
C GLU A 78 -0.31 -0.98 -10.25
N CYS A 79 -0.33 -0.55 -9.00
CA CYS A 79 -0.02 -1.39 -7.85
C CYS A 79 -1.26 -1.88 -7.08
N MET A 80 -2.49 -1.55 -7.51
CA MET A 80 -3.69 -1.98 -6.80
C MET A 80 -4.00 -3.45 -7.08
N PRO A 81 -4.21 -4.28 -6.03
CA PRO A 81 -4.57 -5.67 -6.19
C PRO A 81 -5.89 -5.83 -6.97
N GLY A 82 -5.91 -6.71 -7.95
CA GLY A 82 -7.09 -6.97 -8.78
C GLY A 82 -7.43 -5.88 -9.80
N VAL A 83 -6.66 -4.79 -9.85
CA VAL A 83 -6.82 -3.69 -10.83
C VAL A 83 -5.58 -3.57 -11.68
N GLY A 84 -4.49 -3.09 -11.14
CA GLY A 84 -3.20 -2.95 -11.83
C GLY A 84 -2.35 -4.20 -11.79
N VAL A 85 -2.59 -5.07 -10.82
CA VAL A 85 -1.94 -6.38 -10.70
C VAL A 85 -2.99 -7.47 -10.64
N MET A 86 -2.94 -8.40 -11.57
CA MET A 86 -3.79 -9.61 -11.50
C MET A 86 -3.33 -10.45 -10.31
N LEU A 87 -4.23 -10.66 -9.37
CA LEU A 87 -3.95 -11.36 -8.13
C LEU A 87 -5.17 -12.21 -7.73
N ASP A 88 -4.97 -13.53 -7.66
CA ASP A 88 -5.99 -14.50 -7.26
C ASP A 88 -5.88 -14.89 -5.77
N LYS A 89 -4.91 -14.31 -5.08
CA LYS A 89 -4.62 -14.60 -3.68
C LYS A 89 -5.15 -13.48 -2.79
N PRO A 90 -5.77 -13.81 -1.65
CA PRO A 90 -6.33 -12.81 -0.76
C PRO A 90 -5.24 -11.92 -0.15
N VAL A 91 -5.54 -10.63 -0.05
CA VAL A 91 -4.74 -9.60 0.60
C VAL A 91 -5.49 -9.11 1.85
N ILE A 92 -4.81 -9.16 2.98
CA ILE A 92 -5.32 -8.65 4.25
C ILE A 92 -4.49 -7.40 4.60
N ALA A 93 -5.11 -6.23 4.58
CA ALA A 93 -4.47 -5.01 5.02
C ALA A 93 -4.45 -4.94 6.56
N ALA A 94 -3.26 -4.83 7.15
CA ALA A 94 -3.06 -4.63 8.58
C ALA A 94 -2.62 -3.18 8.84
N ILE A 95 -3.52 -2.38 9.38
CA ILE A 95 -3.46 -0.93 9.38
C ILE A 95 -3.22 -0.40 10.78
N HIS A 96 -2.30 0.56 10.91
CA HIS A 96 -2.02 1.32 12.11
C HIS A 96 -1.73 2.78 11.77
N GLY A 97 -1.94 3.69 12.70
CA GLY A 97 -1.68 5.11 12.52
C GLY A 97 -2.42 5.71 11.33
N TYR A 98 -1.83 6.69 10.67
CA TYR A 98 -2.47 7.38 9.56
C TYR A 98 -2.62 6.50 8.31
N CYS A 99 -3.83 6.45 7.76
CA CYS A 99 -4.15 5.86 6.47
C CYS A 99 -4.92 6.89 5.65
N VAL A 100 -4.23 7.62 4.78
CA VAL A 100 -4.69 8.90 4.23
C VAL A 100 -4.68 8.88 2.70
N GLY A 101 -5.70 9.44 2.08
CA GLY A 101 -5.75 9.67 0.64
C GLY A 101 -5.55 8.40 -0.17
N GLY A 102 -4.58 8.37 -1.09
CA GLY A 102 -4.28 7.21 -1.94
C GLY A 102 -3.95 5.92 -1.18
N ALA A 103 -3.54 6.00 0.09
CA ALA A 103 -3.33 4.83 0.94
C ALA A 103 -4.63 4.09 1.23
N TYR A 104 -5.73 4.83 1.35
CA TYR A 104 -7.04 4.25 1.55
C TYR A 104 -7.47 3.37 0.36
N CYS A 105 -7.03 3.70 -0.85
CA CYS A 105 -7.27 2.87 -2.02
C CYS A 105 -6.63 1.48 -1.87
N LEU A 106 -5.42 1.38 -1.33
CA LEU A 106 -4.79 0.08 -1.06
C LEU A 106 -5.65 -0.78 -0.12
N VAL A 107 -6.26 -0.15 0.88
CA VAL A 107 -7.17 -0.84 1.81
C VAL A 107 -8.47 -1.25 1.12
N GLN A 108 -9.07 -0.37 0.30
CA GLN A 108 -10.31 -0.66 -0.42
C GLN A 108 -10.17 -1.81 -1.43
N PHE A 109 -9.00 -1.96 -2.05
CA PHE A 109 -8.71 -3.04 -2.99
C PHE A 109 -8.10 -4.28 -2.34
N SER A 110 -7.89 -4.27 -1.03
CA SER A 110 -7.61 -5.48 -0.25
C SER A 110 -8.90 -6.25 0.02
N ASP A 111 -8.81 -7.57 0.19
CA ASP A 111 -9.97 -8.42 0.43
C ASP A 111 -10.52 -8.28 1.85
N LEU A 112 -9.62 -8.08 2.82
CA LEU A 112 -9.95 -7.86 4.22
C LEU A 112 -9.08 -6.73 4.78
N ALA A 113 -9.58 -6.07 5.83
CA ALA A 113 -8.84 -5.06 6.56
C ALA A 113 -8.97 -5.28 8.07
N VAL A 114 -7.84 -5.19 8.76
CA VAL A 114 -7.75 -5.18 10.22
C VAL A 114 -7.03 -3.91 10.63
N ALA A 115 -7.63 -3.14 11.52
CA ALA A 115 -7.06 -1.90 12.01
C ALA A 115 -6.88 -1.98 13.53
N ASP A 116 -5.78 -1.47 14.03
CA ASP A 116 -5.59 -1.29 15.46
C ASP A 116 -6.25 0.01 15.97
N GLU A 117 -6.19 0.26 17.25
CA GLU A 117 -6.79 1.42 17.88
C GLU A 117 -6.15 2.76 17.51
N THR A 118 -4.96 2.74 16.89
CA THR A 118 -4.25 3.94 16.44
C THR A 118 -4.63 4.36 15.04
N ALA A 119 -5.35 3.51 14.30
CA ALA A 119 -5.68 3.76 12.90
C ALA A 119 -6.60 4.99 12.76
N ASP A 120 -6.17 5.93 11.93
CA ASP A 120 -6.88 7.16 11.62
C ASP A 120 -7.02 7.32 10.10
N PHE A 121 -8.27 7.30 9.63
CA PHE A 121 -8.62 7.34 8.22
C PHE A 121 -9.22 8.69 7.87
N PHE A 122 -8.61 9.40 6.91
CA PHE A 122 -9.22 10.61 6.39
C PHE A 122 -8.78 10.92 4.95
N TYR A 123 -9.55 11.80 4.33
CA TYR A 123 -9.37 12.22 2.95
C TYR A 123 -9.15 13.73 2.88
N PRO A 124 -7.90 14.19 2.79
CA PRO A 124 -7.57 15.61 2.75
C PRO A 124 -7.76 16.25 1.38
N GLU A 125 -8.09 15.48 0.34
CA GLU A 125 -8.12 15.91 -1.06
C GLU A 125 -9.02 17.14 -1.27
N ALA A 126 -10.17 17.18 -0.62
CA ALA A 126 -11.07 18.33 -0.69
C ALA A 126 -10.44 19.62 -0.13
N GLN A 127 -9.58 19.49 0.88
CA GLN A 127 -8.90 20.65 1.50
C GLN A 127 -7.82 21.23 0.60
N ILE A 128 -7.24 20.42 -0.30
CA ILE A 128 -6.23 20.84 -1.27
C ILE A 128 -6.80 21.05 -2.67
N GLY A 129 -8.14 21.08 -2.81
CA GLY A 129 -8.81 21.30 -4.09
C GLY A 129 -8.79 20.12 -5.05
N PHE A 130 -8.63 18.91 -4.51
CA PHE A 130 -8.63 17.66 -5.29
C PHE A 130 -9.94 16.90 -5.10
N CYS A 131 -10.43 16.29 -6.15
CA CYS A 131 -11.50 15.31 -6.06
C CYS A 131 -10.87 13.92 -6.17
N GLY A 132 -10.96 13.13 -5.11
CA GLY A 132 -10.55 11.74 -5.13
C GLY A 132 -11.46 10.94 -6.06
N GLY A 133 -11.00 10.68 -7.28
CA GLY A 133 -11.82 10.12 -8.37
C GLY A 133 -12.29 8.69 -8.19
N LEU A 134 -12.06 8.05 -7.02
CA LEU A 134 -12.36 6.63 -6.82
C LEU A 134 -12.93 6.31 -5.43
N ILE A 135 -13.51 7.32 -4.80
CA ILE A 135 -14.29 7.11 -3.58
C ILE A 135 -15.72 7.48 -3.93
N ALA A 136 -16.39 6.52 -4.43
CA ALA A 136 -17.84 6.51 -4.51
C ALA A 136 -18.38 5.37 -3.67
#